data_db1cfc5f12500062204383e1233dcef8
#
_entry.id   db1cfc5f12500062204383e1233dcef8
#
_cell.length_a   1.000
_cell.length_b   1.000
_cell.length_c   1.000
_cell.angle_alpha   90.00
_cell.angle_beta   90.00
_cell.angle_gamma   90.00
#
_symmetry.space_group_name_H-M   'P 1'
#
loop_
_entity.id
_entity.type
_entity.pdbx_description
1 polymer ?
#
loop_
_entity_poly.entity_id
_entity_poly.type
_entity_poly.pdbx_seq_one_letter_code
_entity_poly.pdbx_strand_id
1 'polypeptide(L)'
;MTPLKIGACLAPHEIADHRTWLFDDARDIELQGFSTHKDLTTEFEDRLSAAKEALDGFEGRLGMHGPYEGLDMDNKDPELRPLITARYLKALEAADRVGARQMVLHSPFNRWYAWNRLNKPNYWETKLARIHDVMLPVVKAAETAGITLVIENILDVDPASRRAMVDSFDTDAIALSIDTGHAHLARRMSGAPPVDY
;
A
#
# COMPACT_ATOMS: atom_id res chain seq x y z
N MET A 1 14.11 -25.38 -2.85
CA MET A 1 13.15 -24.29 -3.07
C MET A 1 12.25 -24.23 -1.83
N THR A 2 12.17 -23.11 -1.16
CA THR A 2 11.20 -22.91 -0.08
C THR A 2 9.78 -22.97 -0.67
N PRO A 3 8.85 -23.76 -0.10
CA PRO A 3 7.48 -23.79 -0.60
C PRO A 3 6.87 -22.39 -0.60
N LEU A 4 6.09 -22.07 -1.64
CA LEU A 4 5.33 -20.83 -1.69
C LEU A 4 4.32 -20.83 -0.54
N LYS A 5 4.38 -19.84 0.33
CA LYS A 5 3.37 -19.61 1.37
C LYS A 5 2.19 -18.85 0.78
N ILE A 6 1.01 -19.36 1.01
CA ILE A 6 -0.26 -18.69 0.68
C ILE A 6 -0.75 -18.01 1.96
N GLY A 7 -1.09 -16.74 1.87
CA GLY A 7 -1.65 -15.94 2.94
C GLY A 7 -3.09 -15.52 2.65
N ALA A 8 -3.62 -14.67 3.52
CA ALA A 8 -4.93 -14.07 3.35
C ALA A 8 -4.92 -12.58 3.72
N CYS A 9 -5.78 -11.81 3.05
CA CYS A 9 -6.06 -10.42 3.35
C CYS A 9 -7.36 -10.36 4.15
N LEU A 10 -7.29 -10.03 5.45
CA LEU A 10 -8.39 -10.19 6.40
C LEU A 10 -8.49 -9.00 7.37
N ALA A 11 -9.74 -8.65 7.73
CA ALA A 11 -9.99 -7.79 8.88
C ALA A 11 -9.80 -8.55 10.20
N PRO A 12 -9.53 -7.86 11.34
CA PRO A 12 -9.30 -8.52 12.63
C PRO A 12 -10.37 -9.53 13.03
N HIS A 13 -11.64 -9.21 12.80
CA HIS A 13 -12.78 -10.09 13.16
C HIS A 13 -12.88 -11.36 12.31
N GLU A 14 -12.29 -11.38 11.11
CA GLU A 14 -12.28 -12.53 10.21
C GLU A 14 -11.15 -13.52 10.54
N ILE A 15 -10.10 -13.06 11.22
CA ILE A 15 -8.93 -13.90 11.56
C ILE A 15 -9.36 -15.07 12.44
N ALA A 16 -10.33 -14.88 13.35
CA ALA A 16 -10.80 -15.93 14.24
C ALA A 16 -11.34 -17.15 13.49
N ASP A 17 -12.10 -16.94 12.41
CA ASP A 17 -12.69 -18.00 11.60
C ASP A 17 -11.64 -18.81 10.81
N HIS A 18 -10.45 -18.26 10.62
CA HIS A 18 -9.36 -18.86 9.87
C HIS A 18 -8.12 -19.15 10.72
N ARG A 19 -8.23 -19.01 12.06
CA ARG A 19 -7.10 -19.03 12.98
C ARG A 19 -6.22 -20.28 12.82
N THR A 20 -6.79 -21.47 12.87
CA THR A 20 -6.03 -22.73 12.73
C THR A 20 -5.23 -22.75 11.41
N TRP A 21 -5.87 -22.43 10.31
CA TRP A 21 -5.23 -22.44 8.99
C TRP A 21 -4.09 -21.40 8.89
N LEU A 22 -4.23 -20.22 9.51
CA LEU A 22 -3.26 -19.15 9.48
C LEU A 22 -2.07 -19.41 10.43
N PHE A 23 -2.36 -19.84 11.65
CA PHE A 23 -1.38 -19.89 12.73
C PHE A 23 -0.55 -21.18 12.71
N ASP A 24 -1.17 -22.34 12.47
CA ASP A 24 -0.47 -23.64 12.51
C ASP A 24 0.63 -23.74 11.44
N ASP A 25 0.42 -23.13 10.27
CA ASP A 25 1.39 -23.08 9.18
C ASP A 25 2.21 -21.76 9.14
N ALA A 26 2.01 -20.85 10.07
CA ALA A 26 2.58 -19.51 10.08
C ALA A 26 2.44 -18.84 8.71
N ARG A 27 1.19 -18.79 8.21
CA ARG A 27 0.88 -18.22 6.89
C ARG A 27 0.97 -16.71 6.91
N ASP A 28 1.06 -16.10 5.73
CA ASP A 28 1.10 -14.66 5.62
C ASP A 28 -0.30 -14.06 5.89
N ILE A 29 -0.33 -12.95 6.62
CA ILE A 29 -1.54 -12.12 6.78
C ILE A 29 -1.27 -10.73 6.23
N GLU A 30 -2.18 -10.22 5.40
CA GLU A 30 -2.33 -8.81 5.12
C GLU A 30 -3.53 -8.28 5.93
N LEU A 31 -3.23 -7.52 6.97
CA LEU A 31 -4.23 -7.01 7.90
C LEU A 31 -5.00 -5.85 7.28
N GLN A 32 -6.32 -5.94 7.26
CA GLN A 32 -7.25 -4.87 6.89
C GLN A 32 -7.72 -4.07 8.13
N GLY A 33 -8.39 -2.95 7.90
CA GLY A 33 -9.08 -2.19 8.97
C GLY A 33 -8.42 -0.86 9.34
N PHE A 34 -7.45 -0.39 8.53
CA PHE A 34 -6.79 0.92 8.70
C PHE A 34 -6.83 1.75 7.41
N SER A 35 -7.89 1.60 6.61
CA SER A 35 -7.97 2.19 5.27
C SER A 35 -8.79 3.47 5.20
N THR A 36 -9.68 3.71 6.18
CA THR A 36 -10.56 4.88 6.16
C THR A 36 -10.12 6.01 7.09
N HIS A 37 -10.72 7.18 6.92
CA HIS A 37 -10.51 8.31 7.82
C HIS A 37 -10.84 7.97 9.29
N LYS A 38 -11.94 7.26 9.54
CA LYS A 38 -12.38 6.90 10.90
C LYS A 38 -11.39 5.96 11.58
N ASP A 39 -10.93 4.95 10.84
CA ASP A 39 -9.95 3.97 11.33
C ASP A 39 -8.65 4.66 11.82
N LEU A 40 -8.26 5.75 11.16
CA LEU A 40 -7.04 6.50 11.45
C LEU A 40 -7.24 7.67 12.43
N THR A 41 -8.45 7.89 12.93
CA THR A 41 -8.76 9.00 13.84
C THR A 41 -9.59 8.53 15.04
N THR A 42 -10.89 8.62 14.93
CA THR A 42 -11.81 8.40 16.06
C THR A 42 -11.87 6.95 16.54
N GLU A 43 -11.58 6.00 15.67
CA GLU A 43 -11.62 4.55 15.97
C GLU A 43 -10.21 3.94 16.09
N PHE A 44 -9.16 4.74 16.03
CA PHE A 44 -7.79 4.26 15.90
C PHE A 44 -7.35 3.29 17.00
N GLU A 45 -7.54 3.65 18.26
CA GLU A 45 -7.10 2.81 19.39
C GLU A 45 -7.98 1.54 19.53
N ASP A 46 -9.27 1.64 19.25
CA ASP A 46 -10.17 0.49 19.27
C ASP A 46 -9.81 -0.51 18.17
N ARG A 47 -9.52 -0.03 16.94
CA ARG A 47 -9.05 -0.85 15.82
C ARG A 47 -7.73 -1.53 16.13
N LEU A 48 -6.79 -0.78 16.70
CA LEU A 48 -5.49 -1.29 17.07
C LEU A 48 -5.58 -2.36 18.16
N SER A 49 -6.44 -2.16 19.15
CA SER A 49 -6.68 -3.13 20.21
C SER A 49 -7.27 -4.43 19.65
N ALA A 50 -8.29 -4.33 18.80
CA ALA A 50 -8.90 -5.48 18.15
C ALA A 50 -7.89 -6.23 17.23
N ALA A 51 -7.04 -5.50 16.51
CA ALA A 51 -6.01 -6.11 15.68
C ALA A 51 -4.98 -6.89 16.52
N LYS A 52 -4.51 -6.32 17.63
CA LYS A 52 -3.57 -6.98 18.53
C LYS A 52 -4.17 -8.23 19.17
N GLU A 53 -5.42 -8.18 19.60
CA GLU A 53 -6.13 -9.33 20.15
C GLU A 53 -6.28 -10.45 19.11
N ALA A 54 -6.67 -10.11 17.90
CA ALA A 54 -6.82 -11.10 16.82
C ALA A 54 -5.50 -11.77 16.43
N LEU A 55 -4.38 -11.04 16.52
CA LEU A 55 -3.04 -11.49 16.16
C LEU A 55 -2.27 -12.14 17.33
N ASP A 56 -2.86 -12.25 18.53
CA ASP A 56 -2.18 -12.83 19.68
C ASP A 56 -1.70 -14.26 19.39
N GLY A 57 -0.38 -14.49 19.56
CA GLY A 57 0.28 -15.76 19.23
C GLY A 57 0.51 -16.02 17.73
N PHE A 58 0.33 -15.02 16.85
CA PHE A 58 0.68 -15.16 15.43
C PHE A 58 2.18 -15.01 15.20
N GLU A 59 2.80 -15.98 14.53
CA GLU A 59 4.24 -16.02 14.24
C GLU A 59 4.56 -15.94 12.74
N GLY A 60 3.55 -15.82 11.87
CA GLY A 60 3.73 -15.69 10.43
C GLY A 60 4.18 -14.30 10.00
N ARG A 61 4.36 -14.11 8.69
CA ARG A 61 4.65 -12.80 8.13
C ARG A 61 3.39 -11.94 8.14
N LEU A 62 3.50 -10.75 8.75
CA LEU A 62 2.42 -9.78 8.83
C LEU A 62 2.72 -8.58 7.93
N GLY A 63 1.81 -8.32 7.01
CA GLY A 63 1.65 -7.07 6.28
C GLY A 63 0.39 -6.35 6.73
N MET A 64 0.21 -5.12 6.30
CA MET A 64 -1.00 -4.33 6.53
C MET A 64 -1.40 -3.60 5.25
N HIS A 65 -2.68 -3.58 4.94
CA HIS A 65 -3.20 -2.71 3.90
C HIS A 65 -3.28 -1.27 4.43
N GLY A 66 -2.58 -0.36 3.78
CA GLY A 66 -2.59 1.05 4.13
C GLY A 66 -3.85 1.78 3.64
N PRO A 67 -4.00 3.05 4.01
CA PRO A 67 -5.19 3.83 3.68
C PRO A 67 -5.19 4.21 2.19
N TYR A 68 -6.38 4.21 1.60
CA TYR A 68 -6.57 4.55 0.19
C TYR A 68 -7.79 5.44 -0.06
N GLU A 69 -8.78 5.45 0.82
CA GLU A 69 -10.00 6.23 0.59
C GLU A 69 -9.74 7.74 0.65
N GLY A 70 -9.89 8.41 -0.50
CA GLY A 70 -9.70 9.86 -0.62
C GLY A 70 -8.27 10.36 -0.43
N LEU A 71 -7.27 9.47 -0.49
CA LEU A 71 -5.86 9.78 -0.25
C LEU A 71 -5.03 9.63 -1.52
N ASP A 72 -5.09 10.65 -2.37
CA ASP A 72 -4.24 10.71 -3.56
C ASP A 72 -2.83 11.17 -3.19
N MET A 73 -1.82 10.29 -3.27
CA MET A 73 -0.43 10.64 -2.96
C MET A 73 0.17 11.68 -3.94
N ASP A 74 -0.49 11.98 -5.07
CA ASP A 74 -0.12 13.06 -6.00
C ASP A 74 -1.12 14.24 -5.97
N ASN A 75 -1.78 14.46 -4.84
CA ASN A 75 -2.82 15.48 -4.73
C ASN A 75 -2.33 16.84 -5.24
N LYS A 76 -3.15 17.47 -6.09
CA LYS A 76 -2.80 18.74 -6.75
C LYS A 76 -2.89 19.92 -5.80
N ASP A 77 -3.74 19.83 -4.78
CA ASP A 77 -3.90 20.89 -3.78
C ASP A 77 -2.77 20.81 -2.74
N PRO A 78 -1.90 21.82 -2.66
CA PRO A 78 -0.80 21.81 -1.70
C PRO A 78 -1.27 21.89 -0.24
N GLU A 79 -2.46 22.39 0.04
CA GLU A 79 -3.00 22.49 1.40
C GLU A 79 -3.48 21.12 1.91
N LEU A 80 -3.88 20.20 1.03
CA LEU A 80 -4.29 18.85 1.41
C LEU A 80 -3.12 17.87 1.60
N ARG A 81 -1.98 18.10 0.94
CA ARG A 81 -0.83 17.17 1.00
C ARG A 81 -0.32 16.90 2.41
N PRO A 82 -0.16 17.87 3.32
CA PRO A 82 0.25 17.61 4.70
C PRO A 82 -0.74 16.72 5.45
N LEU A 83 -2.04 16.85 5.20
CA LEU A 83 -3.06 15.99 5.80
C LEU A 83 -2.94 14.55 5.29
N ILE A 84 -2.72 14.38 3.98
CA ILE A 84 -2.53 13.05 3.37
C ILE A 84 -1.28 12.39 3.95
N THR A 85 -0.15 13.10 4.03
CA THR A 85 1.07 12.62 4.69
C THR A 85 0.80 12.17 6.13
N ALA A 86 0.09 12.98 6.91
CA ALA A 86 -0.25 12.64 8.29
C ALA A 86 -1.11 11.36 8.40
N ARG A 87 -1.99 11.09 7.43
CA ARG A 87 -2.78 9.84 7.37
C ARG A 87 -1.91 8.62 7.08
N TYR A 88 -0.99 8.73 6.12
CA TYR A 88 -0.02 7.65 5.86
C TYR A 88 0.89 7.38 7.06
N LEU A 89 1.38 8.42 7.72
CA LEU A 89 2.19 8.28 8.95
C LEU A 89 1.38 7.63 10.09
N LYS A 90 0.09 7.96 10.21
CA LYS A 90 -0.78 7.34 11.23
C LYS A 90 -1.03 5.86 10.94
N ALA A 91 -1.20 5.49 9.67
CA ALA A 91 -1.29 4.09 9.28
C ALA A 91 0.03 3.33 9.51
N LEU A 92 1.16 3.98 9.25
CA LEU A 92 2.48 3.40 9.52
C LEU A 92 2.70 3.17 11.03
N GLU A 93 2.22 4.09 11.89
CA GLU A 93 2.18 3.89 13.35
C GLU A 93 1.38 2.64 13.73
N ALA A 94 0.22 2.41 13.09
CA ALA A 94 -0.56 1.20 13.32
C ALA A 94 0.22 -0.05 12.89
N ALA A 95 0.83 -0.03 11.70
CA ALA A 95 1.63 -1.12 11.17
C ALA A 95 2.78 -1.49 12.12
N ASP A 96 3.52 -0.51 12.62
CA ASP A 96 4.59 -0.73 13.60
C ASP A 96 4.05 -1.32 14.90
N ARG A 97 2.97 -0.76 15.43
CA ARG A 97 2.35 -1.20 16.71
C ARG A 97 1.74 -2.59 16.68
N VAL A 98 1.35 -3.11 15.50
CA VAL A 98 0.91 -4.51 15.33
C VAL A 98 2.04 -5.44 14.92
N GLY A 99 3.23 -4.93 14.65
CA GLY A 99 4.40 -5.71 14.24
C GLY A 99 4.44 -6.07 12.75
N ALA A 100 3.69 -5.36 11.91
CA ALA A 100 3.76 -5.54 10.47
C ALA A 100 5.14 -5.14 9.92
N ARG A 101 5.60 -5.84 8.89
CA ARG A 101 6.87 -5.57 8.21
C ARG A 101 6.69 -4.99 6.81
N GLN A 102 5.45 -4.88 6.37
CA GLN A 102 5.07 -4.41 5.05
C GLN A 102 3.77 -3.62 5.15
N MET A 103 3.65 -2.52 4.41
CA MET A 103 2.39 -1.78 4.26
C MET A 103 2.10 -1.56 2.77
N VAL A 104 0.95 -2.07 2.31
CA VAL A 104 0.48 -1.92 0.93
C VAL A 104 -0.11 -0.54 0.73
N LEU A 105 0.28 0.13 -0.34
CA LEU A 105 -0.27 1.43 -0.76
C LEU A 105 -0.64 1.38 -2.24
N HIS A 106 -1.73 2.02 -2.60
CA HIS A 106 -2.21 2.06 -3.97
C HIS A 106 -1.35 2.95 -4.87
N SER A 107 -1.11 2.47 -6.09
CA SER A 107 -0.44 3.25 -7.15
C SER A 107 -1.21 4.54 -7.47
N PRO A 108 -0.53 5.70 -7.62
CA PRO A 108 -1.16 6.97 -8.02
C PRO A 108 -1.37 7.07 -9.53
N PHE A 109 -1.03 6.02 -10.28
CA PHE A 109 -1.16 6.01 -11.72
C PHE A 109 -2.47 5.37 -12.15
N ASN A 110 -3.00 5.82 -13.29
CA ASN A 110 -4.22 5.30 -13.87
C ASN A 110 -4.22 5.52 -15.39
N ARG A 111 -5.24 4.99 -16.05
CA ARG A 111 -5.41 5.13 -17.50
C ARG A 111 -5.47 6.60 -17.95
N TRP A 112 -6.08 7.47 -17.16
CA TRP A 112 -6.14 8.89 -17.47
C TRP A 112 -4.77 9.55 -17.49
N TYR A 113 -3.91 9.19 -16.54
CA TYR A 113 -2.51 9.60 -16.54
C TYR A 113 -1.80 9.10 -17.82
N ALA A 114 -1.91 7.83 -18.14
CA ALA A 114 -1.22 7.24 -19.28
C ALA A 114 -1.61 7.94 -20.61
N TRP A 115 -2.87 8.30 -20.78
CA TRP A 115 -3.35 9.01 -21.99
C TRP A 115 -2.88 10.46 -22.06
N ASN A 116 -2.63 11.11 -20.94
CA ASN A 116 -2.36 12.53 -20.90
C ASN A 116 -0.89 12.88 -20.63
N ARG A 117 -0.04 11.92 -20.28
CA ARG A 117 1.34 12.16 -19.89
C ARG A 117 2.20 12.87 -20.95
N LEU A 118 1.86 12.72 -22.23
CA LEU A 118 2.56 13.36 -23.33
C LEU A 118 1.92 14.69 -23.79
N ASN A 119 0.76 15.05 -23.24
CA ASN A 119 0.00 16.22 -23.67
C ASN A 119 0.51 17.51 -23.02
N LYS A 120 1.32 17.42 -21.98
CA LYS A 120 1.86 18.58 -21.24
C LYS A 120 3.36 18.39 -21.01
N PRO A 121 4.16 19.43 -21.25
CA PRO A 121 5.56 19.39 -20.87
C PRO A 121 5.68 19.22 -19.36
N ASN A 122 6.70 18.49 -18.94
CA ASN A 122 7.02 18.22 -17.52
C ASN A 122 5.85 17.61 -16.70
N TYR A 123 4.95 16.83 -17.35
CA TYR A 123 3.81 16.24 -16.66
C TYR A 123 4.25 15.18 -15.65
N TRP A 124 5.25 14.37 -16.02
CA TRP A 124 5.87 13.38 -15.15
C TRP A 124 6.58 14.04 -13.96
N GLU A 125 7.45 14.98 -14.21
CA GLU A 125 8.25 15.68 -13.19
C GLU A 125 7.33 16.39 -12.17
N THR A 126 6.27 17.03 -12.67
CA THR A 126 5.29 17.71 -11.82
C THR A 126 4.50 16.73 -10.96
N LYS A 127 4.13 15.55 -11.51
CA LYS A 127 3.44 14.50 -10.75
C LYS A 127 4.37 13.91 -9.70
N LEU A 128 5.60 13.57 -10.10
CA LEU A 128 6.61 12.99 -9.22
C LEU A 128 6.96 13.93 -8.05
N ALA A 129 7.10 15.23 -8.32
CA ALA A 129 7.35 16.23 -7.27
C ALA A 129 6.23 16.25 -6.21
N ARG A 130 4.96 16.12 -6.61
CA ARG A 130 3.84 16.05 -5.67
C ARG A 130 3.85 14.75 -4.86
N ILE A 131 4.17 13.62 -5.51
CA ILE A 131 4.32 12.33 -4.83
C ILE A 131 5.45 12.41 -3.80
N HIS A 132 6.60 12.96 -4.16
CA HIS A 132 7.71 13.15 -3.24
C HIS A 132 7.35 14.05 -2.06
N ASP A 133 6.63 15.14 -2.30
CA ASP A 133 6.17 16.05 -1.24
C ASP A 133 5.31 15.34 -0.18
N VAL A 134 4.46 14.41 -0.60
CA VAL A 134 3.63 13.59 0.29
C VAL A 134 4.42 12.43 0.90
N MET A 135 5.19 11.71 0.08
CA MET A 135 5.69 10.39 0.45
C MET A 135 7.10 10.38 1.05
N LEU A 136 7.97 11.39 0.80
CA LEU A 136 9.31 11.40 1.38
C LEU A 136 9.31 11.28 2.92
N PRO A 137 8.45 12.00 3.67
CA PRO A 137 8.37 11.82 5.12
C PRO A 137 7.90 10.42 5.53
N VAL A 138 6.99 9.82 4.74
CA VAL A 138 6.43 8.49 5.00
C VAL A 138 7.47 7.40 4.74
N VAL A 139 8.19 7.48 3.62
CA VAL A 139 9.27 6.55 3.27
C VAL A 139 10.38 6.59 4.32
N LYS A 140 10.81 7.78 4.74
CA LYS A 140 11.81 7.94 5.80
C LYS A 140 11.36 7.34 7.15
N ALA A 141 10.10 7.53 7.51
CA ALA A 141 9.54 6.94 8.72
C ALA A 141 9.46 5.41 8.61
N ALA A 142 9.06 4.87 7.44
CA ALA A 142 9.03 3.44 7.16
C ALA A 142 10.42 2.81 7.24
N GLU A 143 11.43 3.46 6.67
CA GLU A 143 12.84 3.04 6.79
C GLU A 143 13.28 2.95 8.25
N THR A 144 12.95 3.96 9.05
CA THR A 144 13.27 3.99 10.48
C THR A 144 12.56 2.87 11.27
N ALA A 145 11.31 2.56 10.91
CA ALA A 145 10.52 1.50 11.54
C ALA A 145 10.87 0.08 11.03
N GLY A 146 11.69 -0.04 9.98
CA GLY A 146 11.98 -1.32 9.32
C GLY A 146 10.76 -1.93 8.64
N ILE A 147 9.88 -1.08 8.09
CA ILE A 147 8.67 -1.47 7.36
C ILE A 147 8.87 -1.11 5.88
N THR A 148 8.62 -2.05 4.97
CA THR A 148 8.65 -1.78 3.53
C THR A 148 7.27 -1.33 3.05
N LEU A 149 7.21 -0.15 2.45
CA LEU A 149 6.02 0.30 1.72
C LEU A 149 6.00 -0.40 0.36
N VAL A 150 4.90 -1.06 0.00
CA VAL A 150 4.79 -1.74 -1.29
C VAL A 150 3.67 -1.11 -2.12
N ILE A 151 4.03 -0.64 -3.30
CA ILE A 151 3.11 0.08 -4.20
C ILE A 151 2.43 -0.93 -5.12
N GLU A 152 1.13 -1.10 -4.90
CA GLU A 152 0.28 -2.04 -5.62
C GLU A 152 -0.31 -1.41 -6.88
N ASN A 153 -0.39 -2.21 -7.96
CA ASN A 153 -1.10 -1.81 -9.19
C ASN A 153 -2.62 -1.86 -8.98
N ILE A 154 -3.30 -0.77 -9.23
CA ILE A 154 -4.77 -0.67 -9.15
C ILE A 154 -5.39 -0.39 -10.52
N LEU A 155 -5.18 0.81 -11.04
CA LEU A 155 -5.73 1.28 -12.31
C LEU A 155 -4.65 1.70 -13.30
N ASP A 156 -3.41 1.51 -12.97
CA ASP A 156 -2.27 1.82 -13.81
C ASP A 156 -2.17 0.80 -14.97
N VAL A 157 -2.09 1.34 -16.17
CA VAL A 157 -1.97 0.56 -17.42
C VAL A 157 -0.54 0.61 -17.98
N ASP A 158 0.37 1.26 -17.26
CA ASP A 158 1.77 1.40 -17.60
C ASP A 158 2.63 1.11 -16.36
N PRO A 159 3.13 -0.12 -16.21
CA PRO A 159 3.94 -0.51 -15.05
C PRO A 159 5.27 0.23 -14.97
N ALA A 160 5.80 0.74 -16.09
CA ALA A 160 7.06 1.48 -16.12
C ALA A 160 6.99 2.78 -15.32
N SER A 161 5.84 3.47 -15.33
CA SER A 161 5.65 4.70 -14.52
C SER A 161 5.69 4.42 -13.03
N ARG A 162 5.05 3.32 -12.57
CA ARG A 162 5.08 2.90 -11.17
C ARG A 162 6.49 2.48 -10.74
N ARG A 163 7.18 1.72 -11.58
CA ARG A 163 8.57 1.33 -11.34
C ARG A 163 9.48 2.54 -11.22
N ALA A 164 9.42 3.48 -12.18
CA ALA A 164 10.23 4.69 -12.16
C ALA A 164 9.94 5.58 -10.92
N MET A 165 8.71 5.61 -10.44
CA MET A 165 8.35 6.30 -9.20
C MET A 165 9.03 5.64 -7.99
N VAL A 166 8.96 4.32 -7.84
CA VAL A 166 9.59 3.60 -6.74
C VAL A 166 11.10 3.81 -6.78
N ASP A 167 11.73 3.62 -7.93
CA ASP A 167 13.18 3.80 -8.12
C ASP A 167 13.65 5.23 -7.78
N SER A 168 12.76 6.24 -7.90
CA SER A 168 13.10 7.64 -7.62
C SER A 168 13.31 7.97 -6.13
N PHE A 169 12.94 7.06 -5.22
CA PHE A 169 13.18 7.24 -3.78
C PHE A 169 14.56 6.74 -3.33
N ASP A 170 15.25 5.95 -4.15
CA ASP A 170 16.62 5.46 -3.92
C ASP A 170 16.81 4.79 -2.55
N THR A 171 15.85 3.94 -2.15
CA THR A 171 15.88 3.18 -0.89
C THR A 171 15.07 1.89 -1.01
N ASP A 172 15.45 0.86 -0.23
CA ASP A 172 14.71 -0.41 -0.13
C ASP A 172 13.45 -0.31 0.77
N ALA A 173 13.20 0.84 1.40
CA ALA A 173 12.01 1.06 2.22
C ALA A 173 10.70 1.23 1.40
N ILE A 174 10.82 1.32 0.08
CA ILE A 174 9.69 1.34 -0.85
C ILE A 174 9.94 0.38 -2.01
N ALA A 175 8.95 -0.45 -2.35
CA ALA A 175 9.06 -1.49 -3.35
C ALA A 175 7.75 -1.64 -4.15
N LEU A 176 7.70 -2.58 -5.08
CA LEU A 176 6.52 -2.89 -5.88
C LEU A 176 5.77 -4.09 -5.30
N SER A 177 4.45 -4.04 -5.37
CA SER A 177 3.54 -5.18 -5.21
C SER A 177 2.75 -5.39 -6.50
N ILE A 178 2.28 -6.61 -6.73
CA ILE A 178 1.46 -6.95 -7.89
C ILE A 178 0.19 -7.65 -7.42
N ASP A 179 -0.94 -7.01 -7.68
CA ASP A 179 -2.26 -7.65 -7.67
C ASP A 179 -2.58 -8.16 -9.07
N THR A 180 -2.76 -9.48 -9.19
CA THR A 180 -3.01 -10.15 -10.47
C THR A 180 -4.41 -9.90 -10.99
N GLY A 181 -5.39 -9.65 -10.11
CA GLY A 181 -6.75 -9.27 -10.47
C GLY A 181 -6.79 -7.87 -11.10
N HIS A 182 -6.13 -6.91 -10.50
CA HIS A 182 -5.97 -5.57 -11.04
C HIS A 182 -5.17 -5.57 -12.33
N ALA A 183 -4.10 -6.36 -12.43
CA ALA A 183 -3.35 -6.54 -13.68
C ALA A 183 -4.22 -7.10 -14.80
N HIS A 184 -5.08 -8.08 -14.50
CA HIS A 184 -6.05 -8.61 -15.47
C HIS A 184 -7.05 -7.54 -15.96
N LEU A 185 -7.55 -6.70 -15.04
CA LEU A 185 -8.45 -5.60 -15.40
C LEU A 185 -7.74 -4.53 -16.24
N ALA A 186 -6.54 -4.13 -15.85
CA ALA A 186 -5.73 -3.14 -16.57
C ALA A 186 -5.42 -3.60 -18.00
N ARG A 187 -5.08 -4.88 -18.20
CA ARG A 187 -4.91 -5.48 -19.52
C ARG A 187 -6.16 -5.33 -20.39
N ARG A 188 -7.33 -5.64 -19.85
CA ARG A 188 -8.59 -5.50 -20.61
C ARG A 188 -8.85 -4.04 -21.03
N MET A 189 -8.41 -3.09 -20.22
CA MET A 189 -8.54 -1.66 -20.50
C MET A 189 -7.51 -1.14 -21.51
N SER A 190 -6.30 -1.70 -21.52
CA SER A 190 -5.18 -1.25 -22.36
C SER A 190 -5.08 -2.00 -23.70
N GLY A 191 -5.63 -3.22 -23.78
CA GLY A 191 -5.44 -4.13 -24.92
C GLY A 191 -4.05 -4.80 -24.93
N ALA A 192 -3.21 -4.56 -23.94
CA ALA A 192 -1.87 -5.14 -23.84
C ALA A 192 -1.89 -6.64 -23.52
N PRO A 193 -0.91 -7.43 -23.99
CA PRO A 193 -0.78 -8.83 -23.60
C PRO A 193 -0.38 -8.97 -22.10
N PRO A 194 -0.71 -10.12 -21.44
CA PRO A 194 -0.47 -10.30 -20.01
C PRO A 194 0.99 -10.23 -19.57
N VAL A 195 1.89 -10.52 -20.51
CA VAL A 195 3.35 -10.58 -20.26
C VAL A 195 4.01 -9.21 -20.15
N ASP A 196 3.29 -8.15 -20.48
CA ASP A 196 3.79 -6.77 -20.44
C ASP A 196 3.48 -6.05 -19.13
N TYR A 197 2.97 -6.79 -18.12
CA TYR A 197 2.57 -6.24 -16.82
C TYR A 197 3.49 -6.68 -15.68
#